data_3c0b5f8ac99b7b608f5982f3da3abd4b
#
_entry.id   3c0b5f8ac99b7b608f5982f3da3abd4b
#
_cell.length_a   1.000
_cell.length_b   1.000
_cell.length_c   1.000
_cell.angle_alpha   90.00
_cell.angle_beta   90.00
_cell.angle_gamma   90.00
#
_symmetry.space_group_name_H-M   'P 1'
#
loop_
_entity.id
_entity.type
_entity.pdbx_description
1 polymer ?
#
loop_
_entity_poly.entity_id
_entity_poly.type
_entity_poly.pdbx_seq_one_letter_code
_entity_poly.pdbx_strand_id
1 'polypeptide(L)'
;MPHINRRRFLQHSSLLAAASFLPGCSDSSDNRRSSAIVVGSGFAGSVAALRLAQAGIRTTVLERGRQWTVEGPDTFPATTGFDKRSSWTIPSGNAGEGDPAPYAGLLETLAGDVTVQCGACVGGGSLVYGGVLFQPPRATFETVFPYLSYDEMVARYYPRVIEQIGAAPIPDDVLASPTYTAHRTFIEDAEGAGFEAVKPHTSFDWNIIRQEIAGDIPPAASVSDYAFGCNSDAKLSTDKNYLRDAIATGHCELQSLTEVEIVRELSPRGYAVVCRSITAEGALINRFELQADYLFLAAGSMNTSKLLLKSQQAGELRGANDRVGQGWGTNGDELLAQVHPGPVPGPQGGPACIAAIDWTDANYPVAFMHSPVPFEIQLQLGMSIPDALGSLSYNATAGALGIHWPEDGSTTSGLARKASFQRLLDQNGGMQAPFITGTIWHPLGGAVMNDACDRLGRLYGYENLFVIDGATLPGSAAAVYPALTVAANAELIMEAVIPQLW
;
A
#
# COMPACT_ATOMS: atom_id res chain seq x y z
N MET A 1 38.54 -48.22 -20.47
CA MET A 1 37.61 -47.08 -20.50
C MET A 1 38.32 -45.90 -19.85
N PRO A 2 38.65 -44.81 -20.54
CA PRO A 2 39.44 -43.73 -19.99
C PRO A 2 38.55 -42.72 -19.23
N HIS A 3 39.01 -42.33 -18.06
CA HIS A 3 38.43 -41.32 -17.20
C HIS A 3 38.44 -39.94 -17.86
N ILE A 4 37.27 -39.33 -18.06
CA ILE A 4 37.12 -37.94 -18.49
C ILE A 4 37.29 -37.03 -17.25
N ASN A 5 38.32 -36.20 -17.32
CA ASN A 5 38.75 -35.31 -16.25
C ASN A 5 37.85 -34.06 -16.20
N ARG A 6 37.15 -33.84 -15.05
CA ARG A 6 36.22 -32.74 -14.77
C ARG A 6 36.78 -31.31 -14.94
N ARG A 7 38.08 -31.14 -15.10
CA ARG A 7 38.74 -29.86 -15.30
C ARG A 7 38.68 -29.30 -16.74
N ARG A 8 38.29 -30.09 -17.73
CA ARG A 8 38.17 -29.63 -19.13
C ARG A 8 36.77 -29.18 -19.52
N PHE A 9 35.75 -29.44 -18.70
CA PHE A 9 34.38 -28.98 -18.97
C PHE A 9 34.10 -27.53 -18.57
N LEU A 10 34.91 -26.97 -17.65
CA LEU A 10 34.75 -25.59 -17.16
C LEU A 10 35.54 -24.52 -17.93
N GLN A 11 36.25 -24.88 -18.97
CA GLN A 11 37.03 -23.94 -19.81
C GLN A 11 36.37 -23.56 -21.14
N HIS A 12 35.17 -24.09 -21.45
CA HIS A 12 34.48 -23.79 -22.71
C HIS A 12 33.12 -23.12 -22.55
N SER A 13 32.75 -22.70 -21.35
CA SER A 13 31.48 -22.02 -21.07
C SER A 13 31.62 -20.49 -20.80
N SER A 14 32.78 -19.91 -21.01
CA SER A 14 33.06 -18.50 -20.70
C SER A 14 33.32 -17.60 -21.93
N LEU A 15 32.85 -17.97 -23.11
CA LEU A 15 33.10 -17.21 -24.35
C LEU A 15 31.84 -16.99 -25.22
N LEU A 16 30.66 -16.82 -24.58
CA LEU A 16 29.42 -16.52 -25.35
C LEU A 16 28.47 -15.54 -24.60
N ALA A 17 29.04 -14.53 -23.89
CA ALA A 17 28.25 -13.45 -23.29
C ALA A 17 28.95 -12.08 -23.43
N ALA A 18 29.59 -11.81 -24.57
CA ALA A 18 30.18 -10.50 -24.84
C ALA A 18 30.06 -10.12 -26.29
N ALA A 19 28.86 -10.05 -26.83
CA ALA A 19 28.60 -9.38 -28.10
C ALA A 19 27.11 -9.03 -28.16
N SER A 20 26.77 -7.79 -27.89
CA SER A 20 25.67 -7.03 -28.52
C SER A 20 25.32 -5.78 -27.70
N PHE A 21 26.26 -4.87 -27.52
CA PHE A 21 25.95 -3.45 -27.32
C PHE A 21 26.76 -2.65 -28.38
N LEU A 22 26.28 -2.71 -29.60
CA LEU A 22 26.55 -1.67 -30.58
C LEU A 22 25.32 -0.74 -30.58
N PRO A 23 25.50 0.59 -30.45
CA PRO A 23 24.42 1.50 -30.70
C PRO A 23 24.12 1.44 -32.21
N GLY A 24 23.06 0.74 -32.57
CA GLY A 24 22.48 0.82 -33.89
C GLY A 24 21.94 2.22 -34.09
N CYS A 25 22.50 2.97 -35.06
CA CYS A 25 21.80 4.10 -35.65
C CYS A 25 20.48 3.59 -36.22
N SER A 26 19.38 3.82 -35.55
CA SER A 26 18.04 3.55 -36.07
C SER A 26 17.57 4.76 -36.85
N ASP A 27 17.13 4.52 -38.07
CA ASP A 27 16.53 5.46 -38.98
C ASP A 27 15.40 6.27 -38.34
N SER A 28 15.47 7.56 -38.60
CA SER A 28 14.50 8.57 -38.19
C SER A 28 13.25 8.55 -39.08
N SER A 29 12.33 7.61 -38.83
CA SER A 29 10.93 7.71 -39.27
C SER A 29 10.00 6.86 -38.42
N ASP A 30 10.33 6.70 -37.15
CA ASP A 30 9.49 5.93 -36.26
C ASP A 30 8.44 6.84 -35.60
N ASN A 31 7.16 6.51 -35.83
CA ASN A 31 6.03 6.98 -35.04
C ASN A 31 6.40 6.80 -33.57
N ARG A 32 6.88 7.85 -32.89
CA ARG A 32 7.20 7.81 -31.46
C ARG A 32 5.93 7.46 -30.71
N ARG A 33 5.75 6.20 -30.39
CA ARG A 33 4.71 5.78 -29.45
C ARG A 33 4.99 6.48 -28.15
N SER A 34 3.99 7.17 -27.62
CA SER A 34 4.03 7.84 -26.32
C SER A 34 4.53 6.87 -25.26
N SER A 35 5.34 7.37 -24.32
CA SER A 35 5.92 6.58 -23.23
C SER A 35 5.51 7.15 -21.89
N ALA A 36 5.31 6.28 -20.91
CA ALA A 36 4.95 6.60 -19.56
C ALA A 36 5.90 5.98 -18.54
N ILE A 37 6.21 6.73 -17.48
CA ILE A 37 6.84 6.21 -16.27
C ILE A 37 5.81 6.26 -15.15
N VAL A 38 5.69 5.15 -14.41
CA VAL A 38 4.90 5.05 -13.17
C VAL A 38 5.87 4.85 -12.02
N VAL A 39 5.85 5.74 -11.03
CA VAL A 39 6.72 5.67 -9.85
C VAL A 39 5.96 5.04 -8.69
N GLY A 40 6.34 3.82 -8.33
CA GLY A 40 5.67 2.99 -7.32
C GLY A 40 4.76 1.93 -7.95
N SER A 41 4.75 0.74 -7.35
CA SER A 41 4.01 -0.44 -7.80
C SER A 41 2.86 -0.85 -6.87
N GLY A 42 2.45 0.03 -5.93
CA GLY A 42 1.33 -0.19 -5.02
C GLY A 42 -0.03 -0.19 -5.74
N PHE A 43 -1.13 -0.05 -4.99
CA PHE A 43 -2.48 -0.10 -5.55
C PHE A 43 -2.66 0.79 -6.78
N ALA A 44 -2.41 2.07 -6.66
CA ALA A 44 -2.61 3.02 -7.75
C ALA A 44 -1.61 2.84 -8.90
N GLY A 45 -0.34 2.57 -8.60
CA GLY A 45 0.67 2.36 -9.62
C GLY A 45 0.42 1.11 -10.45
N SER A 46 -0.05 0.04 -9.83
CA SER A 46 -0.43 -1.20 -10.54
C SER A 46 -1.67 -0.99 -11.42
N VAL A 47 -2.65 -0.21 -10.95
CA VAL A 47 -3.81 0.20 -11.77
C VAL A 47 -3.33 0.99 -12.99
N ALA A 48 -2.52 2.03 -12.81
CA ALA A 48 -2.00 2.84 -13.91
C ALA A 48 -1.20 2.00 -14.90
N ALA A 49 -0.31 1.13 -14.42
CA ALA A 49 0.46 0.22 -15.25
C ALA A 49 -0.43 -0.62 -16.16
N LEU A 50 -1.49 -1.24 -15.60
CA LEU A 50 -2.41 -2.06 -16.39
C LEU A 50 -3.17 -1.23 -17.42
N ARG A 51 -3.75 -0.11 -17.04
CA ARG A 51 -4.58 0.70 -17.95
C ARG A 51 -3.77 1.32 -19.07
N LEU A 52 -2.57 1.84 -18.78
CA LEU A 52 -1.63 2.35 -19.80
C LEU A 52 -1.19 1.23 -20.76
N ALA A 53 -0.81 0.08 -20.24
CA ALA A 53 -0.38 -1.05 -21.05
C ALA A 53 -1.50 -1.60 -21.95
N GLN A 54 -2.74 -1.67 -21.44
CA GLN A 54 -3.92 -2.04 -22.23
C GLN A 54 -4.22 -1.04 -23.34
N ALA A 55 -3.92 0.24 -23.12
CA ALA A 55 -4.03 1.27 -24.15
C ALA A 55 -2.87 1.25 -25.19
N GLY A 56 -1.89 0.34 -25.04
CA GLY A 56 -0.74 0.21 -25.91
C GLY A 56 0.36 1.26 -25.67
N ILE A 57 0.29 2.00 -24.54
CA ILE A 57 1.31 2.94 -24.13
C ILE A 57 2.46 2.17 -23.48
N ARG A 58 3.69 2.37 -24.00
CA ARG A 58 4.88 1.75 -23.41
C ARG A 58 5.12 2.32 -22.01
N THR A 59 5.04 1.47 -21.00
CA THR A 59 5.06 1.85 -19.59
C THR A 59 6.22 1.21 -18.85
N THR A 60 6.98 2.00 -18.11
CA THR A 60 7.99 1.53 -17.17
C THR A 60 7.54 1.81 -15.74
N VAL A 61 7.38 0.77 -14.94
CA VAL A 61 7.09 0.88 -13.51
C VAL A 61 8.40 0.84 -12.74
N LEU A 62 8.65 1.85 -11.91
CA LEU A 62 9.84 1.96 -11.06
C LEU A 62 9.44 1.72 -9.60
N GLU A 63 10.00 0.65 -9.01
CA GLU A 63 9.74 0.29 -7.62
C GLU A 63 11.06 0.21 -6.85
N ARG A 64 11.17 0.96 -5.75
CA ARG A 64 12.39 0.94 -4.95
C ARG A 64 12.60 -0.37 -4.20
N GLY A 65 11.50 -1.04 -3.83
CA GLY A 65 11.53 -2.29 -3.11
C GLY A 65 11.82 -3.49 -4.00
N ARG A 66 12.15 -4.60 -3.35
CA ARG A 66 12.35 -5.87 -4.05
C ARG A 66 11.02 -6.56 -4.34
N GLN A 67 11.02 -7.44 -5.32
CA GLN A 67 9.95 -8.41 -5.52
C GLN A 67 10.11 -9.58 -4.54
N TRP A 68 8.98 -9.99 -3.95
CA TRP A 68 8.91 -11.11 -3.03
C TRP A 68 8.09 -12.22 -3.67
N THR A 69 8.76 -13.29 -4.05
CA THR A 69 8.12 -14.51 -4.57
C THR A 69 8.11 -15.56 -3.47
N VAL A 70 6.97 -16.19 -3.21
CA VAL A 70 6.88 -17.27 -2.21
C VAL A 70 7.69 -18.46 -2.70
N GLU A 71 8.79 -18.77 -2.02
CA GLU A 71 9.68 -19.88 -2.30
C GLU A 71 9.54 -21.03 -1.27
N GLY A 72 8.81 -20.76 -0.17
CA GLY A 72 8.59 -21.73 0.89
C GLY A 72 7.96 -21.10 2.14
N PRO A 73 7.85 -21.86 3.21
CA PRO A 73 7.13 -21.44 4.43
C PRO A 73 7.83 -20.34 5.23
N ASP A 74 9.03 -19.91 4.84
CA ASP A 74 9.84 -18.88 5.52
C ASP A 74 10.29 -17.78 4.53
N THR A 75 9.53 -17.51 3.48
CA THR A 75 9.81 -16.39 2.55
C THR A 75 9.60 -15.05 3.23
N PHE A 76 8.49 -14.90 3.94
CA PHE A 76 8.14 -13.72 4.73
C PHE A 76 8.44 -13.95 6.21
N PRO A 77 8.78 -12.89 6.97
CA PRO A 77 8.91 -12.99 8.41
C PRO A 77 7.55 -13.33 9.05
N ALA A 78 7.56 -14.14 10.11
CA ALA A 78 6.35 -14.35 10.89
C ALA A 78 5.85 -13.03 11.50
N THR A 79 4.54 -12.92 11.71
CA THR A 79 3.91 -11.70 12.30
C THR A 79 4.51 -11.34 13.68
N THR A 80 5.03 -12.33 14.42
CA THR A 80 5.70 -12.14 15.71
C THR A 80 7.21 -12.02 15.64
N GLY A 81 7.81 -12.30 14.49
CA GLY A 81 9.26 -12.37 14.30
C GLY A 81 9.76 -11.27 13.39
N PHE A 82 9.97 -10.07 13.95
CA PHE A 82 10.62 -9.00 13.19
C PHE A 82 12.09 -9.35 12.98
N ASP A 83 12.48 -9.43 11.70
CA ASP A 83 13.88 -9.55 11.29
C ASP A 83 14.18 -8.52 10.19
N LYS A 84 15.38 -8.57 9.60
CA LYS A 84 15.78 -7.63 8.54
C LYS A 84 14.90 -7.65 7.29
N ARG A 85 14.07 -8.67 7.09
CA ARG A 85 13.07 -8.74 6.01
C ARG A 85 11.88 -7.84 6.28
N SER A 86 11.59 -7.53 7.54
CA SER A 86 10.43 -6.72 7.94
C SER A 86 10.60 -5.25 7.60
N SER A 87 11.82 -4.71 7.64
CA SER A 87 12.05 -3.25 7.55
C SER A 87 13.12 -2.85 6.55
N TRP A 88 12.90 -1.69 5.94
CA TRP A 88 13.91 -0.92 5.24
C TRP A 88 14.82 -0.23 6.23
N THR A 89 16.13 -0.20 5.96
CA THR A 89 17.13 0.46 6.82
C THR A 89 16.83 0.27 8.30
N ILE A 90 17.54 -0.57 8.89
CA ILE A 90 17.43 -0.85 10.30
C ILE A 90 18.16 0.23 11.10
N PRO A 91 17.47 1.22 11.64
CA PRO A 91 17.94 1.84 12.84
C PRO A 91 17.09 1.37 13.99
N SER A 92 17.70 0.69 14.92
CA SER A 92 17.25 0.49 16.28
C SER A 92 15.85 -0.12 16.46
N GLY A 93 15.77 -1.36 16.76
CA GLY A 93 14.72 -1.98 17.55
C GLY A 93 13.78 -2.93 16.83
N ASN A 94 13.73 -2.99 15.50
CA ASN A 94 12.78 -3.85 14.80
C ASN A 94 13.40 -4.85 13.81
N ALA A 95 14.68 -4.83 13.61
CA ALA A 95 15.38 -5.85 12.87
C ALA A 95 16.60 -6.24 13.69
N GLY A 96 16.67 -7.44 14.12
CA GLY A 96 17.62 -8.09 14.99
C GLY A 96 18.74 -7.21 15.56
N GLU A 97 18.83 -7.08 16.86
CA GLU A 97 19.93 -6.35 17.49
C GLU A 97 21.26 -6.75 16.86
N GLY A 98 21.94 -5.79 16.22
CA GLY A 98 23.32 -5.97 15.76
C GLY A 98 23.54 -5.96 14.24
N ASP A 99 22.50 -5.79 13.39
CA ASP A 99 22.71 -5.62 11.94
C ASP A 99 22.35 -4.20 11.48
N PRO A 100 23.30 -3.25 11.47
CA PRO A 100 23.06 -1.87 11.07
C PRO A 100 23.06 -1.69 9.54
N ALA A 101 23.23 -2.75 8.76
CA ALA A 101 23.29 -2.63 7.30
C ALA A 101 21.92 -2.30 6.71
N PRO A 102 21.82 -1.43 5.70
CA PRO A 102 20.61 -1.21 4.93
C PRO A 102 20.11 -2.53 4.33
N TYR A 103 18.80 -2.72 4.36
CA TYR A 103 18.16 -3.88 3.75
C TYR A 103 16.84 -3.45 3.08
N ALA A 104 16.60 -3.92 1.86
CA ALA A 104 15.35 -3.67 1.15
C ALA A 104 14.26 -4.64 1.66
N GLY A 105 13.73 -4.35 2.84
CA GLY A 105 12.67 -5.13 3.49
C GLY A 105 11.28 -4.78 2.98
N LEU A 106 10.26 -5.16 3.77
CA LEU A 106 8.85 -4.98 3.42
C LEU A 106 8.32 -3.59 3.76
N LEU A 107 8.75 -3.02 4.87
CA LEU A 107 8.23 -1.77 5.44
C LEU A 107 9.31 -0.70 5.58
N GLU A 108 8.95 0.54 5.25
CA GLU A 108 9.67 1.74 5.68
C GLU A 108 8.95 2.36 6.87
N THR A 109 9.70 2.72 7.90
CA THR A 109 9.22 3.47 9.04
C THR A 109 9.66 4.93 8.93
N LEU A 110 8.70 5.85 8.94
CA LEU A 110 8.95 7.30 8.93
C LEU A 110 8.54 7.87 10.29
N ALA A 111 9.47 8.58 10.92
CA ALA A 111 9.27 9.19 12.24
C ALA A 111 9.09 10.71 12.14
N GLY A 112 8.16 11.25 12.93
CA GLY A 112 7.86 12.67 13.07
C GLY A 112 6.99 12.87 14.31
N ASP A 113 6.01 13.77 14.28
CA ASP A 113 5.03 13.92 15.37
C ASP A 113 4.23 12.63 15.59
N VAL A 114 4.10 11.81 14.53
CA VAL A 114 3.60 10.43 14.60
C VAL A 114 4.53 9.51 13.80
N THR A 115 4.47 8.21 14.08
CA THR A 115 5.20 7.18 13.33
C THR A 115 4.32 6.64 12.22
N VAL A 116 4.85 6.57 10.98
CA VAL A 116 4.11 6.08 9.80
C VAL A 116 4.80 4.86 9.23
N GLN A 117 4.03 3.80 8.94
CA GLN A 117 4.49 2.60 8.26
C GLN A 117 4.06 2.63 6.79
N CYS A 118 5.00 2.39 5.88
CA CYS A 118 4.77 2.36 4.45
C CYS A 118 5.25 1.05 3.84
N GLY A 119 4.45 0.43 2.98
CA GLY A 119 4.91 -0.70 2.17
C GLY A 119 6.01 -0.25 1.19
N ALA A 120 7.13 -0.96 1.16
CA ALA A 120 8.31 -0.64 0.37
C ALA A 120 8.84 -1.87 -0.38
N CYS A 121 7.97 -2.46 -1.19
CA CYS A 121 8.18 -3.69 -1.94
C CYS A 121 7.32 -3.68 -3.21
N VAL A 122 7.58 -4.54 -4.16
CA VAL A 122 6.69 -4.72 -5.32
C VAL A 122 5.30 -5.10 -4.82
N GLY A 123 4.27 -4.38 -5.30
CA GLY A 123 2.90 -4.44 -4.77
C GLY A 123 2.62 -3.44 -3.65
N GLY A 124 3.66 -2.78 -3.11
CA GLY A 124 3.53 -1.73 -2.09
C GLY A 124 2.72 -2.19 -0.88
N GLY A 125 1.80 -1.33 -0.40
CA GLY A 125 0.92 -1.63 0.72
C GLY A 125 0.06 -2.89 0.56
N SER A 126 -0.21 -3.34 -0.68
CA SER A 126 -1.04 -4.53 -0.91
C SER A 126 -0.39 -5.84 -0.44
N LEU A 127 0.93 -5.84 -0.27
CA LEU A 127 1.65 -7.00 0.26
C LEU A 127 1.67 -7.02 1.80
N VAL A 128 1.60 -5.86 2.44
CA VAL A 128 1.81 -5.70 3.90
C VAL A 128 0.58 -5.20 4.66
N TYR A 129 -0.61 -5.31 4.10
CA TYR A 129 -1.86 -4.89 4.73
C TYR A 129 -2.72 -6.07 5.21
N GLY A 130 -3.81 -5.78 5.93
CA GLY A 130 -4.75 -6.79 6.41
C GLY A 130 -5.62 -7.47 5.33
N GLY A 131 -5.49 -7.06 4.07
CA GLY A 131 -6.25 -7.59 2.95
C GLY A 131 -7.61 -6.94 2.71
N VAL A 132 -7.97 -5.93 3.48
CA VAL A 132 -9.34 -5.39 3.52
C VAL A 132 -9.61 -4.41 2.37
N LEU A 133 -10.70 -4.65 1.65
CA LEU A 133 -11.28 -3.76 0.66
C LEU A 133 -12.67 -3.32 1.15
N PHE A 134 -12.75 -2.14 1.74
CA PHE A 134 -13.93 -1.68 2.45
C PHE A 134 -14.51 -0.41 1.81
N GLN A 135 -15.78 -0.49 1.42
CA GLN A 135 -16.52 0.63 0.85
C GLN A 135 -16.98 1.57 1.96
N PRO A 136 -16.70 2.89 1.90
CA PRO A 136 -17.20 3.86 2.87
C PRO A 136 -18.71 4.08 2.72
N PRO A 137 -19.40 4.51 3.79
CA PRO A 137 -20.80 4.92 3.70
C PRO A 137 -20.96 6.22 2.91
N ARG A 138 -22.11 6.38 2.22
CA ARG A 138 -22.37 7.56 1.37
C ARG A 138 -22.14 8.88 2.09
N ALA A 139 -22.71 9.04 3.27
CA ALA A 139 -22.70 10.32 3.99
C ALA A 139 -21.28 10.81 4.29
N THR A 140 -20.43 9.93 4.78
CA THR A 140 -19.02 10.27 5.06
C THR A 140 -18.20 10.42 3.79
N PHE A 141 -18.46 9.58 2.77
CA PHE A 141 -17.80 9.71 1.47
C PHE A 141 -18.06 11.07 0.84
N GLU A 142 -19.31 11.51 0.74
CA GLU A 142 -19.69 12.78 0.12
C GLU A 142 -19.17 13.99 0.93
N THR A 143 -18.98 13.84 2.25
CA THR A 143 -18.37 14.85 3.10
C THR A 143 -16.86 14.95 2.86
N VAL A 144 -16.16 13.83 2.79
CA VAL A 144 -14.69 13.80 2.62
C VAL A 144 -14.29 14.05 1.16
N PHE A 145 -15.08 13.55 0.21
CA PHE A 145 -14.80 13.63 -1.24
C PHE A 145 -15.91 14.35 -2.02
N PRO A 146 -16.21 15.63 -1.73
CA PRO A 146 -17.35 16.33 -2.37
C PRO A 146 -17.19 16.51 -3.88
N TYR A 147 -16.03 16.19 -4.42
CA TYR A 147 -15.69 16.28 -5.84
C TYR A 147 -15.75 14.93 -6.57
N LEU A 148 -15.99 13.82 -5.88
CA LEU A 148 -16.15 12.49 -6.44
C LEU A 148 -17.63 12.07 -6.39
N SER A 149 -18.10 11.37 -7.42
CA SER A 149 -19.45 10.81 -7.45
C SER A 149 -19.48 9.48 -6.71
N TYR A 150 -20.18 9.42 -5.57
CA TYR A 150 -20.39 8.16 -4.85
C TYR A 150 -21.06 7.11 -5.72
N ASP A 151 -22.08 7.51 -6.51
CA ASP A 151 -22.81 6.58 -7.37
C ASP A 151 -21.92 5.95 -8.44
N GLU A 152 -21.01 6.73 -9.05
CA GLU A 152 -20.04 6.17 -10.00
C GLU A 152 -19.03 5.24 -9.34
N MET A 153 -18.52 5.61 -8.13
CA MET A 153 -17.61 4.76 -7.39
C MET A 153 -18.24 3.40 -7.09
N VAL A 154 -19.49 3.39 -6.59
CA VAL A 154 -20.21 2.16 -6.22
C VAL A 154 -20.66 1.34 -7.44
N ALA A 155 -21.10 2.01 -8.50
CA ALA A 155 -21.61 1.30 -9.67
C ALA A 155 -20.49 0.76 -10.58
N ARG A 156 -19.29 1.36 -10.55
CA ARG A 156 -18.27 1.10 -11.55
C ARG A 156 -16.89 0.80 -10.99
N TYR A 157 -16.30 1.69 -10.19
CA TYR A 157 -14.89 1.61 -9.85
C TYR A 157 -14.61 0.65 -8.68
N TYR A 158 -15.42 0.62 -7.64
CA TYR A 158 -15.29 -0.37 -6.56
C TYR A 158 -15.46 -1.80 -7.06
N PRO A 159 -16.53 -2.15 -7.83
CA PRO A 159 -16.67 -3.49 -8.40
C PRO A 159 -15.51 -3.89 -9.29
N ARG A 160 -15.00 -2.97 -10.12
CA ARG A 160 -13.85 -3.22 -11.00
C ARG A 160 -12.59 -3.60 -10.22
N VAL A 161 -12.30 -2.89 -9.12
CA VAL A 161 -11.16 -3.20 -8.26
C VAL A 161 -11.34 -4.55 -7.58
N ILE A 162 -12.52 -4.81 -7.01
CA ILE A 162 -12.85 -6.08 -6.33
C ILE A 162 -12.69 -7.26 -7.29
N GLU A 163 -13.21 -7.15 -8.50
CA GLU A 163 -13.12 -8.17 -9.55
C GLU A 163 -11.68 -8.39 -10.00
N GLN A 164 -10.93 -7.31 -10.30
CA GLN A 164 -9.55 -7.41 -10.79
C GLN A 164 -8.59 -8.01 -9.75
N ILE A 165 -8.80 -7.71 -8.47
CA ILE A 165 -8.03 -8.31 -7.37
C ILE A 165 -8.47 -9.76 -7.13
N GLY A 166 -9.73 -10.09 -7.38
CA GLY A 166 -10.34 -11.38 -7.03
C GLY A 166 -10.76 -11.45 -5.56
N ALA A 167 -11.10 -10.30 -4.97
CA ALA A 167 -11.43 -10.21 -3.56
C ALA A 167 -12.87 -10.71 -3.26
N ALA A 168 -13.05 -11.36 -2.12
CA ALA A 168 -14.34 -11.87 -1.67
C ALA A 168 -14.48 -11.73 -0.14
N PRO A 169 -15.73 -11.62 0.39
CA PRO A 169 -15.97 -11.74 1.82
C PRO A 169 -15.59 -13.14 2.34
N ILE A 170 -15.38 -13.25 3.66
CA ILE A 170 -15.13 -14.54 4.28
C ILE A 170 -16.30 -15.49 4.05
N PRO A 171 -16.07 -16.72 3.53
CA PRO A 171 -17.09 -17.74 3.40
C PRO A 171 -17.56 -18.27 4.77
N ASP A 172 -18.85 -18.67 4.84
CA ASP A 172 -19.45 -19.13 6.09
C ASP A 172 -18.80 -20.41 6.63
N ASP A 173 -18.38 -21.33 5.76
CA ASP A 173 -17.67 -22.56 6.16
C ASP A 173 -16.31 -22.26 6.79
N VAL A 174 -15.58 -21.28 6.28
CA VAL A 174 -14.30 -20.82 6.85
C VAL A 174 -14.54 -20.13 8.18
N LEU A 175 -15.51 -19.21 8.25
CA LEU A 175 -15.87 -18.52 9.49
C LEU A 175 -16.32 -19.50 10.59
N ALA A 176 -16.98 -20.60 10.22
CA ALA A 176 -17.43 -21.64 11.17
C ALA A 176 -16.29 -22.50 11.71
N SER A 177 -15.11 -22.48 11.09
CA SER A 177 -13.99 -23.33 11.51
C SER A 177 -13.44 -22.93 12.90
N PRO A 178 -12.78 -23.83 13.63
CA PRO A 178 -12.25 -23.55 14.96
C PRO A 178 -11.22 -22.40 15.00
N THR A 179 -10.40 -22.25 13.96
CA THR A 179 -9.38 -21.17 13.85
C THR A 179 -10.01 -19.78 13.81
N TYR A 180 -11.29 -19.64 13.43
CA TYR A 180 -12.00 -18.35 13.37
C TYR A 180 -12.91 -18.11 14.58
N THR A 181 -12.71 -18.81 15.70
CA THR A 181 -13.48 -18.58 16.93
C THR A 181 -13.40 -17.12 17.38
N ALA A 182 -12.22 -16.51 17.39
CA ALA A 182 -12.07 -15.10 17.79
C ALA A 182 -12.91 -14.12 16.94
N HIS A 183 -13.10 -14.41 15.64
CA HIS A 183 -13.97 -13.60 14.77
C HIS A 183 -15.44 -13.72 15.14
N ARG A 184 -15.92 -14.93 15.45
CA ARG A 184 -17.31 -15.15 15.87
C ARG A 184 -17.57 -14.48 17.22
N THR A 185 -16.65 -14.61 18.17
CA THR A 185 -16.70 -13.89 19.46
C THR A 185 -16.77 -12.38 19.21
N PHE A 186 -15.95 -11.83 18.30
CA PHE A 186 -15.99 -10.41 17.99
C PHE A 186 -17.33 -9.97 17.34
N ILE A 187 -17.94 -10.79 16.50
CA ILE A 187 -19.27 -10.53 15.93
C ILE A 187 -20.32 -10.43 17.06
N GLU A 188 -20.34 -11.43 17.96
CA GLU A 188 -21.27 -11.46 19.10
C GLU A 188 -21.10 -10.22 20.00
N ASP A 189 -19.87 -9.86 20.32
CA ASP A 189 -19.54 -8.66 21.11
C ASP A 189 -20.00 -7.37 20.42
N ALA A 190 -19.71 -7.24 19.14
CA ALA A 190 -20.06 -6.06 18.34
C ALA A 190 -21.58 -5.86 18.28
N GLU A 191 -22.32 -6.91 17.92
CA GLU A 191 -23.78 -6.87 17.84
C GLU A 191 -24.40 -6.61 19.23
N GLY A 192 -23.89 -7.24 20.29
CA GLY A 192 -24.31 -7.01 21.66
C GLY A 192 -24.03 -5.58 22.15
N ALA A 193 -22.98 -4.94 21.69
CA ALA A 193 -22.65 -3.55 21.96
C ALA A 193 -23.39 -2.54 21.07
N GLY A 194 -24.25 -3.02 20.15
CA GLY A 194 -25.06 -2.19 19.25
C GLY A 194 -24.32 -1.70 18.01
N PHE A 195 -23.24 -2.37 17.61
CA PHE A 195 -22.61 -2.17 16.30
C PHE A 195 -23.24 -3.08 15.25
N GLU A 196 -23.14 -2.69 13.99
CA GLU A 196 -23.36 -3.60 12.88
C GLU A 196 -22.07 -4.37 12.60
N ALA A 197 -22.13 -5.70 12.63
CA ALA A 197 -21.01 -6.55 12.23
C ALA A 197 -21.08 -6.84 10.73
N VAL A 198 -20.04 -6.47 9.99
CA VAL A 198 -20.00 -6.61 8.52
C VAL A 198 -18.80 -7.45 8.08
N LYS A 199 -18.95 -8.11 6.92
CA LYS A 199 -17.93 -8.92 6.25
C LYS A 199 -17.43 -8.17 5.01
N PRO A 200 -16.40 -7.31 5.09
CA PRO A 200 -15.87 -6.63 3.92
C PRO A 200 -15.21 -7.62 2.96
N HIS A 201 -15.05 -7.23 1.70
CA HIS A 201 -14.22 -7.99 0.76
C HIS A 201 -12.78 -8.02 1.25
N THR A 202 -12.12 -9.16 1.08
CA THR A 202 -10.71 -9.34 1.42
C THR A 202 -9.94 -9.89 0.23
N SER A 203 -8.73 -9.42 0.04
CA SER A 203 -7.83 -9.85 -1.04
C SER A 203 -7.07 -11.12 -0.66
N PHE A 204 -7.81 -12.19 -0.38
CA PHE A 204 -7.23 -13.50 -0.07
C PHE A 204 -7.96 -14.60 -0.83
N ASP A 205 -7.21 -15.61 -1.27
CA ASP A 205 -7.78 -16.83 -1.86
C ASP A 205 -8.26 -17.76 -0.74
N TRP A 206 -9.56 -17.77 -0.54
CA TRP A 206 -10.21 -18.60 0.47
C TRP A 206 -10.07 -20.10 0.21
N ASN A 207 -9.75 -20.54 -1.01
CA ASN A 207 -9.49 -21.95 -1.28
C ASN A 207 -8.13 -22.37 -0.75
N ILE A 208 -7.11 -21.50 -0.83
CA ILE A 208 -5.80 -21.73 -0.20
C ILE A 208 -5.97 -21.76 1.33
N ILE A 209 -6.74 -20.84 1.90
CA ILE A 209 -6.99 -20.85 3.35
C ILE A 209 -7.73 -22.14 3.79
N ARG A 210 -8.65 -22.67 2.99
CA ARG A 210 -9.28 -23.98 3.27
C ARG A 210 -8.26 -25.11 3.28
N GLN A 211 -7.28 -25.12 2.36
CA GLN A 211 -6.19 -26.10 2.35
C GLN A 211 -5.30 -25.99 3.58
N GLU A 212 -5.01 -24.75 4.05
CA GLU A 212 -4.31 -24.54 5.32
C GLU A 212 -5.08 -25.14 6.50
N ILE A 213 -6.39 -24.86 6.60
CA ILE A 213 -7.27 -25.37 7.67
C ILE A 213 -7.38 -26.88 7.64
N ALA A 214 -7.42 -27.49 6.45
CA ALA A 214 -7.45 -28.94 6.26
C ALA A 214 -6.11 -29.62 6.57
N GLY A 215 -5.01 -28.87 6.63
CA GLY A 215 -3.65 -29.39 6.81
C GLY A 215 -3.04 -29.95 5.52
N ASP A 216 -3.59 -29.62 4.37
CA ASP A 216 -3.08 -30.03 3.06
C ASP A 216 -1.81 -29.28 2.68
N ILE A 217 -1.65 -28.06 3.19
CA ILE A 217 -0.47 -27.21 3.03
C ILE A 217 -0.05 -26.60 4.38
N PRO A 218 1.21 -26.13 4.51
CA PRO A 218 1.64 -25.41 5.71
C PRO A 218 0.78 -24.16 5.97
N PRO A 219 0.32 -23.95 7.23
CA PRO A 219 -0.51 -22.81 7.57
C PRO A 219 0.29 -21.50 7.54
N ALA A 220 -0.36 -20.42 7.11
CA ALA A 220 0.13 -19.05 7.20
C ALA A 220 -1.01 -18.11 7.59
N ALA A 221 -1.92 -17.75 6.66
CA ALA A 221 -3.04 -16.87 6.98
C ALA A 221 -3.92 -17.44 8.08
N SER A 222 -4.22 -18.73 8.08
CA SER A 222 -5.06 -19.40 9.09
C SER A 222 -4.46 -19.43 10.51
N VAL A 223 -3.21 -18.97 10.67
CA VAL A 223 -2.51 -18.86 11.98
C VAL A 223 -1.98 -17.45 12.22
N SER A 224 -2.59 -16.43 11.65
CA SER A 224 -2.25 -15.00 11.79
C SER A 224 -0.99 -14.53 11.04
N ASP A 225 -0.33 -15.36 10.24
CA ASP A 225 0.82 -14.94 9.43
C ASP A 225 0.37 -14.42 8.07
N TYR A 226 -0.19 -13.20 8.07
CA TYR A 226 -0.74 -12.56 6.86
C TYR A 226 -0.35 -11.08 6.70
N ALA A 227 0.08 -10.41 7.77
CA ALA A 227 0.32 -8.96 7.73
C ALA A 227 1.58 -8.59 6.93
N PHE A 228 2.66 -9.36 7.06
CA PHE A 228 3.94 -9.13 6.37
C PHE A 228 4.16 -10.09 5.19
N GLY A 229 3.22 -10.09 4.24
CA GLY A 229 3.15 -11.11 3.20
C GLY A 229 2.28 -12.30 3.64
N CYS A 230 2.37 -13.42 2.93
CA CYS A 230 1.66 -14.65 3.28
C CYS A 230 2.40 -15.84 2.68
N ASN A 231 2.99 -16.68 3.53
CA ASN A 231 3.84 -17.80 3.12
C ASN A 231 3.10 -18.96 2.43
N SER A 232 1.76 -19.03 2.54
CA SER A 232 0.93 -19.97 1.77
C SER A 232 0.56 -19.47 0.38
N ASP A 233 0.95 -18.25 0.02
CA ASP A 233 0.58 -17.56 -1.21
C ASP A 233 -0.91 -17.17 -1.31
N ALA A 234 -1.67 -17.25 -0.23
CA ALA A 234 -3.11 -16.92 -0.22
C ALA A 234 -3.41 -15.44 -0.46
N LYS A 235 -2.47 -14.52 -0.17
CA LYS A 235 -2.69 -13.07 -0.35
C LYS A 235 -2.67 -12.68 -1.82
N LEU A 236 -3.73 -12.00 -2.29
CA LEU A 236 -3.92 -11.50 -3.65
C LEU A 236 -3.42 -10.05 -3.75
N SER A 237 -2.11 -9.84 -3.55
CA SER A 237 -1.46 -8.55 -3.70
C SER A 237 -1.43 -8.09 -5.16
N THR A 238 -1.27 -6.78 -5.40
CA THR A 238 -1.40 -6.18 -6.75
C THR A 238 -0.35 -6.66 -7.76
N ASP A 239 0.76 -7.20 -7.32
CA ASP A 239 1.75 -7.86 -8.16
C ASP A 239 1.22 -9.15 -8.82
N LYS A 240 0.27 -9.85 -8.16
CA LYS A 240 -0.33 -11.10 -8.63
C LYS A 240 -1.55 -10.93 -9.55
N ASN A 241 -2.02 -9.72 -9.72
CA ASN A 241 -3.18 -9.40 -10.56
C ASN A 241 -2.89 -8.19 -11.46
N TYR A 242 -3.12 -6.96 -11.04
CA TYR A 242 -2.94 -5.77 -11.86
C TYR A 242 -1.57 -5.70 -12.54
N LEU A 243 -0.47 -5.85 -11.80
CA LEU A 243 0.88 -5.69 -12.34
C LEU A 243 1.27 -6.88 -13.23
N ARG A 244 0.92 -8.12 -12.80
CA ARG A 244 1.09 -9.32 -13.63
C ARG A 244 0.42 -9.14 -14.99
N ASP A 245 -0.84 -8.69 -14.98
CA ASP A 245 -1.64 -8.54 -16.20
C ASP A 245 -1.10 -7.39 -17.06
N ALA A 246 -0.61 -6.30 -16.45
CA ALA A 246 0.08 -5.23 -17.16
C ALA A 246 1.31 -5.74 -17.92
N ILE A 247 2.18 -6.48 -17.24
CA ILE A 247 3.40 -7.07 -17.84
C ILE A 247 3.02 -8.07 -18.95
N ALA A 248 1.97 -8.86 -18.76
CA ALA A 248 1.51 -9.85 -19.75
C ALA A 248 1.04 -9.21 -21.07
N THR A 249 0.68 -7.92 -21.10
CA THR A 249 0.35 -7.21 -22.35
C THR A 249 1.56 -7.04 -23.29
N GLY A 250 2.80 -7.13 -22.78
CA GLY A 250 4.02 -6.79 -23.51
C GLY A 250 4.30 -5.29 -23.65
N HIS A 251 3.47 -4.42 -23.08
CA HIS A 251 3.64 -2.96 -23.09
C HIS A 251 4.09 -2.39 -21.75
N CYS A 252 4.27 -3.22 -20.72
CA CYS A 252 4.70 -2.82 -19.40
C CYS A 252 5.95 -3.59 -18.96
N GLU A 253 6.92 -2.88 -18.39
CA GLU A 253 8.07 -3.47 -17.71
C GLU A 253 8.14 -2.96 -16.27
N LEU A 254 8.61 -3.83 -15.35
CA LEU A 254 8.86 -3.49 -13.96
C LEU A 254 10.37 -3.45 -13.71
N GLN A 255 10.85 -2.35 -13.15
CA GLN A 255 12.21 -2.21 -12.62
C GLN A 255 12.14 -2.10 -11.09
N SER A 256 12.26 -3.22 -10.40
CA SER A 256 12.37 -3.27 -8.93
C SER A 256 13.78 -2.86 -8.47
N LEU A 257 13.95 -2.60 -7.16
CA LEU A 257 15.20 -2.12 -6.58
C LEU A 257 15.71 -0.83 -7.27
N THR A 258 14.76 0.00 -7.73
CA THR A 258 15.01 1.24 -8.44
C THR A 258 14.25 2.39 -7.77
N GLU A 259 14.98 3.20 -7.00
CA GLU A 259 14.42 4.36 -6.30
C GLU A 259 14.53 5.61 -7.18
N VAL A 260 13.43 6.33 -7.33
CA VAL A 260 13.40 7.67 -7.94
C VAL A 260 13.78 8.70 -6.88
N GLU A 261 14.85 9.45 -7.13
CA GLU A 261 15.36 10.47 -6.21
C GLU A 261 14.87 11.88 -6.52
N ILE A 262 14.66 12.22 -7.80
CA ILE A 262 14.25 13.55 -8.28
C ILE A 262 13.37 13.37 -9.51
N VAL A 263 12.36 14.23 -9.61
CA VAL A 263 11.57 14.46 -10.82
C VAL A 263 11.96 15.80 -11.43
N ARG A 264 12.19 15.84 -12.74
CA ARG A 264 12.55 17.03 -13.50
C ARG A 264 11.62 17.20 -14.69
N GLU A 265 11.15 18.43 -14.92
CA GLU A 265 10.48 18.79 -16.17
C GLU A 265 11.52 19.00 -17.29
N LEU A 266 11.23 18.45 -18.46
CA LEU A 266 12.08 18.63 -19.64
C LEU A 266 11.50 19.70 -20.57
N SER A 267 12.36 20.50 -21.17
CA SER A 267 11.99 21.45 -22.23
C SER A 267 12.36 20.84 -23.58
N PRO A 268 11.47 20.87 -24.58
CA PRO A 268 10.16 21.53 -24.61
C PRO A 268 9.00 20.65 -24.09
N ARG A 269 9.22 19.38 -23.75
CA ARG A 269 8.15 18.44 -23.36
C ARG A 269 8.71 17.22 -22.61
N GLY A 270 7.90 16.64 -21.72
CA GLY A 270 8.17 15.39 -21.01
C GLY A 270 8.84 15.58 -19.67
N TYR A 271 9.22 14.47 -19.07
CA TYR A 271 9.81 14.41 -17.74
C TYR A 271 11.03 13.50 -17.72
N ALA A 272 11.98 13.83 -16.86
CA ALA A 272 13.07 12.96 -16.48
C ALA A 272 12.92 12.57 -15.00
N VAL A 273 13.30 11.35 -14.67
CA VAL A 273 13.43 10.87 -13.31
C VAL A 273 14.88 10.45 -13.05
N VAL A 274 15.50 11.02 -12.03
CA VAL A 274 16.81 10.62 -11.57
C VAL A 274 16.63 9.43 -10.65
N CYS A 275 17.25 8.31 -11.01
CA CYS A 275 17.09 7.03 -10.34
C CYS A 275 18.40 6.56 -9.72
N ARG A 276 18.30 5.78 -8.65
CA ARG A 276 19.36 4.90 -8.18
C ARG A 276 18.89 3.44 -8.18
N SER A 277 19.71 2.54 -8.71
CA SER A 277 19.52 1.12 -8.50
C SER A 277 20.32 0.64 -7.29
N ILE A 278 19.75 -0.29 -6.54
CA ILE A 278 20.30 -0.84 -5.31
C ILE A 278 20.31 -2.37 -5.34
N THR A 279 21.13 -2.99 -4.52
CA THR A 279 21.05 -4.43 -4.26
C THR A 279 19.89 -4.74 -3.31
N ALA A 280 19.56 -6.02 -3.12
CA ALA A 280 18.56 -6.46 -2.12
C ALA A 280 18.98 -6.10 -0.68
N GLU A 281 20.26 -5.88 -0.43
CA GLU A 281 20.83 -5.41 0.84
C GLU A 281 20.83 -3.87 0.96
N GLY A 282 20.31 -3.15 -0.06
CA GLY A 282 20.19 -1.70 -0.09
C GLY A 282 21.47 -0.96 -0.50
N ALA A 283 22.53 -1.66 -0.95
CA ALA A 283 23.74 -1.02 -1.43
C ALA A 283 23.52 -0.37 -2.80
N LEU A 284 24.07 0.84 -3.00
CA LEU A 284 24.01 1.53 -4.28
C LEU A 284 24.80 0.77 -5.36
N ILE A 285 24.15 0.49 -6.49
CA ILE A 285 24.80 -0.06 -7.69
C ILE A 285 25.20 1.07 -8.63
N ASN A 286 24.26 1.89 -9.08
CA ASN A 286 24.50 3.04 -9.95
C ASN A 286 23.41 4.11 -9.82
N ARG A 287 23.65 5.28 -10.42
CA ARG A 287 22.65 6.32 -10.68
C ARG A 287 22.50 6.51 -12.19
N PHE A 288 21.28 6.73 -12.62
CA PHE A 288 20.94 6.93 -14.04
C PHE A 288 19.69 7.81 -14.17
N GLU A 289 19.37 8.22 -15.39
CA GLU A 289 18.17 9.00 -15.70
C GLU A 289 17.33 8.25 -16.72
N LEU A 290 15.99 8.27 -16.50
CA LEU A 290 15.01 7.82 -17.48
C LEU A 290 14.10 8.99 -17.87
N GLN A 291 13.62 8.97 -19.11
CA GLN A 291 12.76 10.02 -19.65
C GLN A 291 11.47 9.42 -20.23
N ALA A 292 10.37 10.17 -20.09
CA ALA A 292 9.07 9.80 -20.64
C ALA A 292 8.24 11.03 -20.98
N ASP A 293 7.24 10.84 -21.85
CA ASP A 293 6.27 11.89 -22.20
C ASP A 293 5.29 12.16 -21.05
N TYR A 294 4.94 11.10 -20.29
CA TYR A 294 3.99 11.13 -19.19
C TYR A 294 4.59 10.55 -17.92
N LEU A 295 4.33 11.19 -16.79
CA LEU A 295 4.81 10.74 -15.48
C LEU A 295 3.64 10.61 -14.50
N PHE A 296 3.51 9.41 -13.91
CA PHE A 296 2.50 9.08 -12.90
C PHE A 296 3.19 8.78 -11.57
N LEU A 297 2.91 9.59 -10.55
CA LEU A 297 3.43 9.39 -9.20
C LEU A 297 2.44 8.56 -8.38
N ALA A 298 2.91 7.42 -7.90
CA ALA A 298 2.14 6.40 -7.17
C ALA A 298 2.96 5.73 -6.04
N ALA A 299 3.92 6.48 -5.48
CA ALA A 299 4.83 5.98 -4.43
C ALA A 299 4.20 5.97 -3.02
N GLY A 300 2.89 6.18 -2.92
CA GLY A 300 2.13 6.33 -1.67
C GLY A 300 2.21 7.74 -1.11
N SER A 301 1.22 8.12 -0.26
CA SER A 301 1.07 9.47 0.28
C SER A 301 2.40 10.09 0.72
N MET A 302 3.16 9.37 1.55
CA MET A 302 4.41 9.86 2.13
C MET A 302 5.51 10.06 1.09
N ASN A 303 5.77 9.05 0.27
CA ASN A 303 6.92 9.08 -0.65
C ASN A 303 6.62 9.87 -1.92
N THR A 304 5.38 9.92 -2.39
CA THR A 304 4.95 10.85 -3.46
C THR A 304 5.12 12.29 -3.00
N SER A 305 4.66 12.64 -1.80
CA SER A 305 4.84 13.98 -1.23
C SER A 305 6.32 14.33 -1.03
N LYS A 306 7.11 13.38 -0.49
CA LYS A 306 8.55 13.56 -0.33
C LYS A 306 9.25 13.86 -1.66
N LEU A 307 8.90 13.10 -2.70
CA LEU A 307 9.49 13.25 -4.03
C LEU A 307 9.15 14.60 -4.65
N LEU A 308 7.90 15.03 -4.54
CA LEU A 308 7.45 16.35 -5.01
C LEU A 308 8.15 17.49 -4.26
N LEU A 309 8.11 17.50 -2.93
CA LEU A 309 8.73 18.52 -2.09
C LEU A 309 10.24 18.61 -2.32
N LYS A 310 10.91 17.45 -2.42
CA LYS A 310 12.34 17.39 -2.72
C LYS A 310 12.67 17.98 -4.09
N SER A 311 11.88 17.65 -5.12
CA SER A 311 12.06 18.14 -6.48
C SER A 311 11.77 19.63 -6.62
N GLN A 312 10.75 20.15 -5.88
CA GLN A 312 10.50 21.61 -5.79
C GLN A 312 11.68 22.32 -5.14
N GLN A 313 12.18 21.83 -4.01
CA GLN A 313 13.28 22.45 -3.28
C GLN A 313 14.59 22.43 -4.09
N ALA A 314 14.79 21.39 -4.91
CA ALA A 314 15.92 21.31 -5.85
C ALA A 314 15.77 22.27 -7.06
N GLY A 315 14.61 22.93 -7.23
CA GLY A 315 14.32 23.83 -8.34
C GLY A 315 13.99 23.11 -9.65
N GLU A 316 13.69 21.82 -9.60
CA GLU A 316 13.37 20.97 -10.76
C GLU A 316 11.88 20.96 -11.10
N LEU A 317 11.01 21.27 -10.12
CA LEU A 317 9.55 21.41 -10.26
C LEU A 317 9.11 22.80 -9.79
N ARG A 318 9.48 23.84 -10.52
CA ARG A 318 9.23 25.25 -10.16
C ARG A 318 7.79 25.70 -10.34
N GLY A 319 7.02 25.00 -11.18
CA GLY A 319 5.61 25.30 -11.47
C GLY A 319 4.63 24.77 -10.44
N ALA A 320 5.04 23.84 -9.57
CA ALA A 320 4.16 23.29 -8.56
C ALA A 320 3.83 24.35 -7.49
N ASN A 321 2.54 24.34 -7.04
CA ASN A 321 2.07 25.30 -6.05
C ASN A 321 2.56 24.94 -4.63
N ASP A 322 2.28 25.82 -3.67
CA ASP A 322 2.67 25.69 -2.26
C ASP A 322 1.74 24.76 -1.46
N ARG A 323 0.77 24.13 -2.15
CA ARG A 323 -0.18 23.18 -1.52
C ARG A 323 0.37 21.75 -1.45
N VAL A 324 1.47 21.45 -2.15
CA VAL A 324 2.19 20.19 -1.99
C VAL A 324 2.68 20.05 -0.55
N GLY A 325 2.41 18.90 0.06
CA GLY A 325 2.64 18.62 1.48
C GLY A 325 1.46 18.95 2.40
N GLN A 326 0.43 19.67 1.92
CA GLN A 326 -0.72 20.05 2.74
C GLN A 326 -1.84 19.01 2.67
N GLY A 327 -2.76 19.05 3.66
CA GLY A 327 -3.93 18.18 3.71
C GLY A 327 -3.60 16.71 3.99
N TRP A 328 -2.47 16.46 4.64
CA TRP A 328 -2.07 15.12 5.10
C TRP A 328 -2.85 14.71 6.34
N GLY A 329 -3.13 13.39 6.48
CA GLY A 329 -3.83 12.87 7.65
C GLY A 329 -3.60 11.39 7.88
N THR A 330 -4.04 10.96 9.05
CA THR A 330 -3.80 9.64 9.65
C THR A 330 -4.90 8.63 9.37
N ASN A 331 -5.95 9.00 8.60
CA ASN A 331 -7.19 8.22 8.47
C ASN A 331 -7.89 7.93 9.82
N GLY A 332 -7.50 8.61 10.89
CA GLY A 332 -7.99 8.35 12.24
C GLY A 332 -7.60 7.00 12.81
N ASP A 333 -6.48 6.43 12.36
CA ASP A 333 -5.99 5.11 12.79
C ASP A 333 -5.66 5.07 14.28
N GLU A 334 -6.10 3.99 14.95
CA GLU A 334 -5.61 3.61 16.29
C GLU A 334 -5.72 2.10 16.47
N LEU A 335 -4.61 1.46 16.87
CA LEU A 335 -4.64 0.06 17.32
C LEU A 335 -5.13 -0.01 18.76
N LEU A 336 -6.15 -0.82 18.98
CA LEU A 336 -6.79 -1.04 20.27
C LEU A 336 -6.77 -2.54 20.58
N ALA A 337 -6.34 -2.88 21.78
CA ALA A 337 -6.25 -4.27 22.22
C ALA A 337 -7.08 -4.49 23.49
N GLN A 338 -7.67 -5.69 23.59
CA GLN A 338 -8.37 -6.09 24.81
C GLN A 338 -7.99 -7.53 25.22
N VAL A 339 -7.95 -7.74 26.53
CA VAL A 339 -8.02 -9.06 27.12
C VAL A 339 -9.50 -9.41 27.24
N HIS A 340 -9.93 -10.43 26.52
CA HIS A 340 -11.32 -10.88 26.49
C HIS A 340 -11.53 -11.99 27.54
N PRO A 341 -12.63 -11.96 28.34
CA PRO A 341 -12.88 -13.00 29.36
C PRO A 341 -13.39 -14.34 28.80
N GLY A 342 -13.89 -14.32 27.56
CA GLY A 342 -14.36 -15.51 26.85
C GLY A 342 -13.29 -16.14 25.96
N PRO A 343 -13.64 -17.14 25.14
CA PRO A 343 -12.69 -17.88 24.31
C PRO A 343 -12.20 -17.04 23.13
N VAL A 344 -10.96 -16.62 23.20
CA VAL A 344 -10.19 -16.00 22.11
C VAL A 344 -8.90 -16.78 21.93
N PRO A 345 -8.98 -18.03 21.43
CA PRO A 345 -7.81 -18.87 21.29
C PRO A 345 -6.86 -18.32 20.23
N GLY A 346 -5.56 -18.36 20.53
CA GLY A 346 -4.50 -18.11 19.56
C GLY A 346 -3.86 -19.42 19.07
N PRO A 347 -3.27 -19.45 17.88
CA PRO A 347 -3.31 -18.39 16.86
C PRO A 347 -4.70 -18.26 16.22
N GLN A 348 -5.07 -17.00 15.90
CA GLN A 348 -6.35 -16.68 15.28
C GLN A 348 -6.25 -16.77 13.76
N GLY A 349 -7.33 -17.20 13.09
CA GLY A 349 -7.37 -17.23 11.62
C GLY A 349 -7.38 -15.83 11.03
N GLY A 350 -6.51 -15.56 10.05
CA GLY A 350 -6.52 -14.35 9.25
C GLY A 350 -7.09 -14.60 7.85
N PRO A 351 -7.29 -13.57 7.03
CA PRO A 351 -6.98 -12.16 7.25
C PRO A 351 -7.96 -11.42 8.19
N ALA A 352 -7.75 -10.10 8.38
CA ALA A 352 -8.78 -9.23 8.92
C ALA A 352 -10.01 -9.24 8.00
N CYS A 353 -11.17 -9.73 8.46
CA CYS A 353 -12.32 -9.99 7.60
C CYS A 353 -13.70 -9.71 8.26
N ILE A 354 -13.69 -9.19 9.49
CA ILE A 354 -14.90 -8.75 10.21
C ILE A 354 -14.65 -7.33 10.74
N ALA A 355 -15.61 -6.44 10.46
CA ALA A 355 -15.62 -5.10 11.02
C ALA A 355 -16.89 -4.88 11.86
N ALA A 356 -16.75 -4.15 12.97
CA ALA A 356 -17.86 -3.56 13.72
C ALA A 356 -17.96 -2.08 13.33
N ILE A 357 -19.11 -1.65 12.85
CA ILE A 357 -19.32 -0.28 12.39
C ILE A 357 -20.41 0.43 13.17
N ASP A 358 -20.18 1.71 13.46
CA ASP A 358 -21.19 2.65 13.93
C ASP A 358 -21.07 3.94 13.13
N TRP A 359 -21.94 4.09 12.14
CA TRP A 359 -22.00 5.23 11.23
C TRP A 359 -23.28 6.06 11.46
N THR A 360 -23.95 5.87 12.60
CA THR A 360 -25.20 6.56 12.95
C THR A 360 -24.95 8.05 13.21
N ASP A 361 -23.79 8.40 13.79
CA ASP A 361 -23.35 9.79 13.89
C ASP A 361 -22.35 10.07 12.74
N ALA A 362 -22.82 10.83 11.73
CA ALA A 362 -22.02 11.20 10.59
C ALA A 362 -20.82 12.11 10.93
N ASN A 363 -20.83 12.78 12.09
CA ASN A 363 -19.70 13.61 12.54
C ASN A 363 -18.58 12.77 13.16
N TYR A 364 -18.93 11.65 13.77
CA TYR A 364 -17.97 10.78 14.46
C TYR A 364 -18.18 9.30 14.07
N PRO A 365 -18.12 8.99 12.76
CA PRO A 365 -18.25 7.62 12.31
C PRO A 365 -17.06 6.80 12.79
N VAL A 366 -17.33 5.57 13.22
CA VAL A 366 -16.29 4.65 13.71
C VAL A 366 -16.42 3.31 13.03
N ALA A 367 -15.29 2.72 12.66
CA ALA A 367 -15.18 1.34 12.26
C ALA A 367 -14.02 0.67 13.05
N PHE A 368 -14.29 -0.50 13.60
CA PHE A 368 -13.29 -1.36 14.23
C PHE A 368 -13.12 -2.61 13.39
N MET A 369 -11.94 -2.81 12.86
CA MET A 369 -11.59 -4.04 12.15
C MET A 369 -10.92 -5.01 13.10
N HIS A 370 -11.51 -6.18 13.31
CA HIS A 370 -10.83 -7.26 14.00
C HIS A 370 -9.57 -7.65 13.24
N SER A 371 -8.43 -7.55 13.90
CA SER A 371 -7.10 -7.82 13.35
C SER A 371 -6.53 -9.07 14.03
N PRO A 372 -6.68 -10.26 13.41
CA PRO A 372 -6.21 -11.51 14.00
C PRO A 372 -4.74 -11.49 14.34
N VAL A 373 -4.42 -12.02 15.53
CA VAL A 373 -3.06 -12.13 16.04
C VAL A 373 -2.80 -13.55 16.59
N PRO A 374 -1.52 -13.97 16.70
CA PRO A 374 -1.21 -15.32 17.19
C PRO A 374 -1.33 -15.46 18.72
N PHE A 375 -1.94 -14.50 19.38
CA PHE A 375 -2.09 -14.43 20.84
C PHE A 375 -3.54 -14.53 21.28
N GLU A 376 -3.77 -14.79 22.57
CA GLU A 376 -5.08 -14.85 23.23
C GLU A 376 -5.59 -13.45 23.63
N ILE A 377 -5.49 -12.49 22.71
CA ILE A 377 -6.03 -11.12 22.85
C ILE A 377 -6.87 -10.79 21.62
N GLN A 378 -7.81 -9.89 21.74
CA GLN A 378 -8.46 -9.29 20.57
C GLN A 378 -7.77 -7.96 20.25
N LEU A 379 -7.34 -7.83 19.00
CA LEU A 379 -6.79 -6.59 18.44
C LEU A 379 -7.76 -6.01 17.43
N GLN A 380 -8.02 -4.71 17.52
CA GLN A 380 -8.83 -3.96 16.58
C GLN A 380 -8.05 -2.78 16.02
N LEU A 381 -8.12 -2.58 14.72
CA LEU A 381 -7.73 -1.30 14.11
C LEU A 381 -8.97 -0.43 13.99
N GLY A 382 -9.03 0.61 14.83
CA GLY A 382 -10.09 1.61 14.81
C GLY A 382 -9.78 2.69 13.79
N MET A 383 -10.81 3.15 13.08
CA MET A 383 -10.74 4.23 12.10
C MET A 383 -11.88 5.21 12.34
N SER A 384 -11.60 6.48 12.07
CA SER A 384 -12.54 7.59 12.15
C SER A 384 -12.15 8.67 11.15
N ILE A 385 -12.87 9.78 11.09
CA ILE A 385 -12.44 10.96 10.34
C ILE A 385 -11.65 11.86 11.30
N PRO A 386 -10.39 12.24 10.98
CA PRO A 386 -9.61 13.16 11.79
C PRO A 386 -10.30 14.52 11.95
N ASP A 387 -10.12 15.18 13.11
CA ASP A 387 -10.71 16.50 13.40
C ASP A 387 -9.99 17.63 12.63
N ALA A 388 -8.71 17.47 12.36
CA ALA A 388 -7.90 18.39 11.56
C ALA A 388 -6.91 17.62 10.70
N LEU A 389 -6.28 18.33 9.76
CA LEU A 389 -5.28 17.76 8.85
C LEU A 389 -3.90 18.33 9.16
N GLY A 390 -2.89 17.51 9.00
CA GLY A 390 -1.49 17.86 9.15
C GLY A 390 -0.83 18.28 7.83
N SER A 391 0.48 18.34 7.87
CA SER A 391 1.29 18.69 6.71
C SER A 391 2.63 17.94 6.69
N LEU A 392 3.18 17.87 5.49
CA LEU A 392 4.49 17.29 5.22
C LEU A 392 5.44 18.38 4.72
N SER A 393 6.69 18.31 5.14
CA SER A 393 7.77 19.20 4.68
C SER A 393 9.00 18.38 4.30
N TYR A 394 9.95 18.97 3.55
CA TYR A 394 11.20 18.28 3.25
C TYR A 394 12.37 19.08 3.82
N ASN A 395 13.21 18.41 4.61
CA ASN A 395 14.46 18.98 5.13
C ASN A 395 15.63 18.50 4.27
N ALA A 396 16.15 19.36 3.40
CA ALA A 396 17.26 19.02 2.50
C ALA A 396 18.55 18.70 3.25
N THR A 397 18.82 19.33 4.41
CA THR A 397 20.02 19.08 5.19
C THR A 397 20.00 17.68 5.81
N ALA A 398 18.85 17.25 6.31
CA ALA A 398 18.67 15.91 6.87
C ALA A 398 18.36 14.86 5.80
N GLY A 399 17.96 15.28 4.59
CA GLY A 399 17.46 14.38 3.53
C GLY A 399 16.15 13.67 3.90
N ALA A 400 15.38 14.22 4.84
CA ALA A 400 14.26 13.58 5.49
C ALA A 400 12.94 14.34 5.28
N LEU A 401 11.83 13.58 5.31
CA LEU A 401 10.49 14.13 5.36
C LEU A 401 10.18 14.57 6.79
N GLY A 402 9.70 15.80 6.99
CA GLY A 402 9.11 16.28 8.23
C GLY A 402 7.61 15.95 8.22
N ILE A 403 7.13 15.33 9.29
CA ILE A 403 5.72 14.97 9.48
C ILE A 403 5.19 15.85 10.61
N HIS A 404 4.21 16.69 10.29
CA HIS A 404 3.60 17.63 11.23
C HIS A 404 2.14 17.25 11.44
N TRP A 405 1.82 16.77 12.64
CA TRP A 405 0.47 16.40 13.05
C TRP A 405 -0.01 17.37 14.14
N PRO A 406 -1.16 18.06 13.97
CA PRO A 406 -1.63 19.00 14.97
C PRO A 406 -2.08 18.27 16.25
N GLU A 407 -1.87 18.92 17.40
CA GLU A 407 -2.25 18.36 18.72
C GLU A 407 -3.74 18.03 18.83
N ASP A 408 -4.59 18.80 18.14
CA ASP A 408 -6.05 18.61 18.09
C ASP A 408 -6.52 17.71 16.93
N GLY A 409 -5.58 17.20 16.12
CA GLY A 409 -5.88 16.43 14.90
C GLY A 409 -6.78 15.21 15.06
N SER A 410 -6.85 14.66 16.26
CA SER A 410 -7.74 13.53 16.59
C SER A 410 -8.32 13.64 18.02
N THR A 411 -8.51 14.84 18.55
CA THR A 411 -8.96 15.00 19.93
C THR A 411 -10.40 14.53 20.11
N THR A 412 -11.35 15.08 19.35
CA THR A 412 -12.78 14.75 19.49
C THR A 412 -13.11 13.39 18.85
N SER A 413 -12.63 13.16 17.63
CA SER A 413 -12.81 11.88 16.93
C SER A 413 -12.16 10.72 17.70
N GLY A 414 -10.99 10.94 18.31
CA GLY A 414 -10.31 9.97 19.15
C GLY A 414 -11.09 9.67 20.44
N LEU A 415 -11.68 10.67 21.08
CA LEU A 415 -12.55 10.45 22.24
C LEU A 415 -13.80 9.67 21.88
N ALA A 416 -14.45 9.98 20.74
CA ALA A 416 -15.61 9.25 20.25
C ALA A 416 -15.27 7.80 19.95
N ARG A 417 -14.13 7.55 19.29
CA ARG A 417 -13.65 6.20 19.02
C ARG A 417 -13.35 5.41 20.30
N LYS A 418 -12.69 6.04 21.29
CA LYS A 418 -12.42 5.42 22.60
C LYS A 418 -13.72 5.11 23.36
N ALA A 419 -14.71 6.01 23.32
CA ALA A 419 -16.02 5.77 23.92
C ALA A 419 -16.74 4.59 23.24
N SER A 420 -16.65 4.49 21.91
CA SER A 420 -17.17 3.37 21.15
C SER A 420 -16.44 2.04 21.48
N PHE A 421 -15.12 2.09 21.64
CA PHE A 421 -14.36 0.91 22.08
C PHE A 421 -14.72 0.49 23.51
N GLN A 422 -14.98 1.45 24.41
CA GLN A 422 -15.45 1.16 25.77
C GLN A 422 -16.80 0.43 25.77
N ARG A 423 -17.71 0.72 24.82
CA ARG A 423 -18.97 -0.03 24.66
C ARG A 423 -18.73 -1.52 24.39
N LEU A 424 -17.71 -1.86 23.56
CA LEU A 424 -17.31 -3.27 23.34
C LEU A 424 -16.82 -3.91 24.63
N LEU A 425 -15.98 -3.21 25.40
CA LEU A 425 -15.44 -3.71 26.68
C LEU A 425 -16.56 -3.92 27.72
N ASP A 426 -17.48 -2.97 27.82
CA ASP A 426 -18.62 -3.06 28.76
C ASP A 426 -19.54 -4.20 28.42
N GLN A 427 -19.75 -4.48 27.12
CA GLN A 427 -20.60 -5.57 26.63
C GLN A 427 -20.05 -6.95 27.00
N ASN A 428 -18.74 -7.15 26.82
CA ASN A 428 -18.14 -8.47 27.01
C ASN A 428 -17.40 -8.64 28.36
N GLY A 429 -17.32 -7.58 29.17
CA GLY A 429 -16.58 -7.58 30.43
C GLY A 429 -15.04 -7.63 30.23
N GLY A 430 -14.56 -7.28 29.05
CA GLY A 430 -13.14 -7.23 28.72
C GLY A 430 -12.41 -6.05 29.33
N MET A 431 -11.10 -6.10 29.29
CA MET A 431 -10.22 -5.03 29.77
C MET A 431 -9.32 -4.56 28.66
N GLN A 432 -9.19 -3.25 28.50
CA GLN A 432 -8.21 -2.70 27.56
C GLN A 432 -6.80 -3.13 27.92
N ALA A 433 -6.09 -3.69 26.94
CA ALA A 433 -4.68 -4.02 27.09
C ALA A 433 -3.79 -2.89 26.57
N PRO A 434 -2.62 -2.64 27.15
CA PRO A 434 -1.62 -1.75 26.55
C PRO A 434 -1.18 -2.30 25.20
N PHE A 435 -1.15 -1.45 24.19
CA PHE A 435 -0.66 -1.80 22.87
C PHE A 435 0.09 -0.63 22.21
N ILE A 436 0.70 -0.85 21.05
CA ILE A 436 1.48 0.16 20.34
C ILE A 436 0.55 1.33 19.97
N THR A 437 0.89 2.53 20.46
CA THR A 437 0.16 3.76 20.16
C THR A 437 0.96 4.68 19.23
N GLY A 438 0.27 5.56 18.51
CA GLY A 438 0.91 6.59 17.66
C GLY A 438 1.55 6.04 16.37
N THR A 439 1.25 4.80 15.97
CA THR A 439 1.66 4.24 14.68
C THR A 439 0.52 4.31 13.69
N ILE A 440 0.78 4.91 12.53
CA ILE A 440 -0.18 5.13 11.44
C ILE A 440 0.12 4.17 10.29
N TRP A 441 -0.91 3.47 9.82
CA TRP A 441 -0.81 2.48 8.74
C TRP A 441 -1.47 2.98 7.45
N HIS A 442 -2.30 4.02 7.53
CA HIS A 442 -3.07 4.55 6.41
C HIS A 442 -2.84 6.05 6.18
N PRO A 443 -1.59 6.48 5.91
CA PRO A 443 -1.31 7.88 5.60
C PRO A 443 -1.97 8.27 4.27
N LEU A 444 -2.67 9.41 4.25
CA LEU A 444 -3.35 9.96 3.08
C LEU A 444 -3.07 11.46 2.95
N GLY A 445 -3.19 12.02 1.74
CA GLY A 445 -2.95 13.44 1.49
C GLY A 445 -1.50 13.79 1.21
N GLY A 446 -1.22 15.08 1.12
CA GLY A 446 0.07 15.67 0.75
C GLY A 446 0.18 16.10 -0.72
N ALA A 447 -0.77 15.72 -1.57
CA ALA A 447 -0.96 16.28 -2.92
C ALA A 447 -2.46 16.22 -3.29
N VAL A 448 -3.28 16.84 -2.45
CA VAL A 448 -4.75 16.67 -2.46
C VAL A 448 -5.39 17.23 -3.73
N MET A 449 -6.39 16.52 -4.25
CA MET A 449 -7.21 16.93 -5.38
C MET A 449 -7.92 18.27 -5.11
N ASN A 450 -8.01 19.12 -6.13
CA ASN A 450 -8.49 20.50 -6.10
C ASN A 450 -7.68 21.46 -5.21
N ASP A 451 -6.51 21.01 -4.74
CA ASP A 451 -5.62 21.80 -3.90
C ASP A 451 -4.19 21.81 -4.49
N ALA A 452 -3.48 20.69 -4.49
CA ALA A 452 -2.16 20.53 -5.15
C ALA A 452 -2.28 20.05 -6.61
N CYS A 453 -3.33 19.30 -6.93
CA CYS A 453 -3.61 18.79 -8.26
C CYS A 453 -5.10 18.95 -8.64
N ASP A 454 -5.41 18.80 -9.93
CA ASP A 454 -6.80 18.82 -10.40
C ASP A 454 -7.55 17.52 -10.03
N ARG A 455 -8.83 17.41 -10.42
CA ARG A 455 -9.66 16.23 -10.12
C ARG A 455 -9.20 14.95 -10.82
N LEU A 456 -8.31 15.04 -11.77
CA LEU A 456 -7.69 13.91 -12.47
C LEU A 456 -6.27 13.67 -12.01
N GLY A 457 -5.88 14.23 -10.86
CA GLY A 457 -4.56 14.05 -10.29
C GLY A 457 -3.45 14.81 -11.03
N ARG A 458 -3.75 15.63 -12.05
CA ARG A 458 -2.72 16.40 -12.75
C ARG A 458 -2.18 17.48 -11.82
N LEU A 459 -0.88 17.45 -11.55
CA LEU A 459 -0.23 18.44 -10.68
C LEU A 459 -0.37 19.83 -11.28
N TYR A 460 -0.87 20.80 -10.50
CA TYR A 460 -1.02 22.17 -10.99
C TYR A 460 0.33 22.74 -11.43
N GLY A 461 0.32 23.42 -12.59
CA GLY A 461 1.53 23.94 -13.24
C GLY A 461 2.18 22.98 -14.25
N TYR A 462 1.67 21.74 -14.41
CA TYR A 462 2.21 20.71 -15.30
C TYR A 462 1.13 20.05 -16.14
N GLU A 463 1.44 19.73 -17.41
CA GLU A 463 0.45 19.10 -18.30
C GLU A 463 0.38 17.58 -18.16
N ASN A 464 1.52 16.91 -18.05
CA ASN A 464 1.65 15.46 -18.17
C ASN A 464 2.28 14.82 -16.91
N LEU A 465 2.19 15.48 -15.76
CA LEU A 465 2.61 14.99 -14.45
C LEU A 465 1.38 14.77 -13.58
N PHE A 466 1.16 13.53 -13.17
CA PHE A 466 -0.03 13.12 -12.44
C PHE A 466 0.36 12.50 -11.08
N VAL A 467 -0.40 12.82 -10.05
CA VAL A 467 -0.43 12.12 -8.77
C VAL A 467 -1.69 11.29 -8.73
N ILE A 468 -1.59 9.98 -8.47
CA ILE A 468 -2.72 9.07 -8.63
C ILE A 468 -2.98 8.17 -7.42
N ASP A 469 -2.18 8.30 -6.37
CA ASP A 469 -2.22 7.45 -5.17
C ASP A 469 -2.93 8.11 -3.99
N GLY A 470 -2.73 7.58 -2.79
CA GLY A 470 -3.32 8.10 -1.56
C GLY A 470 -2.93 9.55 -1.22
N ALA A 471 -1.91 10.12 -1.87
CA ALA A 471 -1.56 11.52 -1.72
C ALA A 471 -2.67 12.47 -2.22
N THR A 472 -3.52 12.00 -3.14
CA THR A 472 -4.64 12.78 -3.70
C THR A 472 -5.86 12.87 -2.79
N LEU A 473 -5.97 12.00 -1.78
CA LEU A 473 -7.11 11.94 -0.85
C LEU A 473 -6.87 12.84 0.37
N PRO A 474 -7.87 13.61 0.86
CA PRO A 474 -7.68 14.61 1.90
C PRO A 474 -7.58 13.98 3.30
N GLY A 475 -6.50 13.30 3.61
CA GLY A 475 -6.13 12.81 4.93
C GLY A 475 -7.04 11.72 5.54
N SER A 476 -8.09 11.30 4.83
CA SER A 476 -9.05 10.29 5.28
C SER A 476 -9.62 9.49 4.10
N ALA A 477 -10.00 8.25 4.35
CA ALA A 477 -10.80 7.39 3.47
C ALA A 477 -12.26 7.28 3.94
N ALA A 478 -12.78 8.29 4.66
CA ALA A 478 -14.14 8.37 5.17
C ALA A 478 -14.48 7.28 6.22
N ALA A 479 -13.57 7.09 7.19
CA ALA A 479 -13.66 6.15 8.32
C ALA A 479 -13.63 4.67 7.93
N VAL A 480 -12.95 4.32 6.82
CA VAL A 480 -12.70 2.93 6.40
C VAL A 480 -11.25 2.72 5.95
N TYR A 481 -10.88 1.48 5.65
CA TYR A 481 -9.60 1.15 5.03
C TYR A 481 -9.47 1.78 3.65
N PRO A 482 -8.35 2.45 3.31
CA PRO A 482 -8.25 3.26 2.10
C PRO A 482 -7.99 2.48 0.81
N ALA A 483 -7.55 1.23 0.90
CA ALA A 483 -7.05 0.45 -0.24
C ALA A 483 -8.04 0.42 -1.43
N LEU A 484 -9.33 0.16 -1.15
CA LEU A 484 -10.36 0.13 -2.19
C LEU A 484 -10.55 1.51 -2.83
N THR A 485 -10.66 2.57 -2.02
CA THR A 485 -10.88 3.94 -2.52
C THR A 485 -9.67 4.45 -3.29
N VAL A 486 -8.43 4.18 -2.83
CA VAL A 486 -7.20 4.54 -3.55
C VAL A 486 -7.14 3.87 -4.92
N ALA A 487 -7.39 2.56 -5.00
CA ALA A 487 -7.37 1.84 -6.27
C ALA A 487 -8.50 2.28 -7.22
N ALA A 488 -9.72 2.47 -6.69
CA ALA A 488 -10.86 2.90 -7.47
C ALA A 488 -10.73 4.35 -7.99
N ASN A 489 -10.13 5.23 -7.19
CA ASN A 489 -9.80 6.59 -7.62
C ASN A 489 -8.74 6.56 -8.75
N ALA A 490 -7.74 5.70 -8.66
CA ALA A 490 -6.78 5.49 -9.74
C ALA A 490 -7.45 4.95 -11.01
N GLU A 491 -8.42 4.03 -10.90
CA GLU A 491 -9.22 3.56 -12.05
C GLU A 491 -9.99 4.71 -12.72
N LEU A 492 -10.64 5.57 -11.93
CA LEU A 492 -11.35 6.76 -12.42
C LEU A 492 -10.40 7.71 -13.15
N ILE A 493 -9.27 8.03 -12.54
CA ILE A 493 -8.26 8.93 -13.13
C ILE A 493 -7.76 8.35 -14.45
N MET A 494 -7.33 7.09 -14.46
CA MET A 494 -6.76 6.49 -15.66
C MET A 494 -7.76 6.39 -16.81
N GLU A 495 -9.03 6.07 -16.51
CA GLU A 495 -10.08 6.05 -17.52
C GLU A 495 -10.32 7.43 -18.17
N ALA A 496 -10.24 8.49 -17.38
CA ALA A 496 -10.43 9.86 -17.87
C ALA A 496 -9.18 10.44 -18.56
N VAL A 497 -7.98 10.05 -18.11
CA VAL A 497 -6.71 10.62 -18.58
C VAL A 497 -6.21 9.94 -19.86
N ILE A 498 -6.29 8.61 -19.97
CA ILE A 498 -5.75 7.85 -21.11
C ILE A 498 -6.23 8.40 -22.48
N PRO A 499 -7.52 8.73 -22.70
CA PRO A 499 -7.96 9.32 -23.97
C PRO A 499 -7.31 10.66 -24.32
N GLN A 500 -6.68 11.33 -23.36
CA GLN A 500 -6.01 12.63 -23.51
C GLN A 500 -4.50 12.51 -23.81
N LEU A 501 -3.94 11.30 -23.77
CA LEU A 501 -2.49 11.03 -23.88
C LEU A 501 -2.00 10.81 -25.34
N TRP A 502 -2.69 11.31 -26.37
CA TRP A 502 -2.37 11.10 -27.79
C TRP A 502 -1.93 12.37 -28.50
#